data_71ff2cf66c8922d62a8a7c9ee9fae060
#
_entry.id   71ff2cf66c8922d62a8a7c9ee9fae060
#
_cell.length_a   1.000
_cell.length_b   1.000
_cell.length_c   1.000
_cell.angle_alpha   90.00
_cell.angle_beta   90.00
_cell.angle_gamma   90.00
#
_symmetry.space_group_name_H-M   'P 1'
#
loop_
_entity.id
_entity.type
_entity.pdbx_description
1 polymer ?
#
loop_
_entity_poly.entity_id
_entity_poly.type
_entity_poly.pdbx_seq_one_letter_code
_entity_poly.pdbx_strand_id
1 'polypeptide(L)'
;MWHPEDHPPLPDVVASGRKPDVLACGFCHRADGPGGPENADLAGLPKTYIIQQMSDFKRGTRRTAAPGRLPPTLMIGLSKPITDADVETAATYFSSLRPRKRIQVVESDSIPKTYIAGLVWAEVGSGEREPLGDRIIEIPDDLIRFESRDPRSTFTAYVPVGSLEKGGALVTKGGAGKTVQCATCHGPDLKGLGPLPGIAGRSPSYVFRQLYDFGHGHRTGEWSPLMAQVVNNLDQNDMLAIAAYLASLDP
;
A
#
# COMPACT_ATOMS: atom_id res chain seq x y z
N MET A 1 21.49 2.56 10.96
CA MET A 1 20.06 2.93 10.81
C MET A 1 19.98 4.14 9.91
N TRP A 2 19.15 4.07 8.86
CA TRP A 2 18.95 5.19 7.94
C TRP A 2 18.13 6.28 8.63
N HIS A 3 18.57 7.52 8.53
CA HIS A 3 17.80 8.72 8.87
C HIS A 3 17.12 8.68 10.26
N PRO A 4 17.88 8.51 11.35
CA PRO A 4 17.29 8.46 12.69
C PRO A 4 16.53 9.74 13.08
N GLU A 5 16.80 10.84 12.38
CA GLU A 5 16.09 12.12 12.54
C GLU A 5 14.65 12.11 12.00
N ASP A 6 14.30 11.13 11.17
CA ASP A 6 12.99 11.07 10.49
C ASP A 6 11.93 10.31 11.29
N HIS A 7 12.30 9.65 12.38
CA HIS A 7 11.38 8.83 13.15
C HIS A 7 11.77 8.78 14.64
N PRO A 8 10.82 8.49 15.54
CA PRO A 8 11.13 8.23 16.95
C PRO A 8 12.05 7.00 17.12
N PRO A 9 12.62 6.78 18.32
CA PRO A 9 13.33 5.54 18.62
C PRO A 9 12.49 4.31 18.27
N LEU A 10 13.10 3.35 17.57
CA LEU A 10 12.42 2.13 17.13
C LEU A 10 12.20 1.20 18.32
N PRO A 11 10.96 0.74 18.57
CA PRO A 11 10.74 -0.38 19.49
C PRO A 11 11.43 -1.66 18.98
N ASP A 12 11.81 -2.57 19.89
CA ASP A 12 12.53 -3.79 19.56
C ASP A 12 11.82 -4.65 18.51
N VAL A 13 10.50 -4.77 18.59
CA VAL A 13 9.71 -5.53 17.60
C VAL A 13 9.79 -4.92 16.19
N VAL A 14 9.99 -3.60 16.09
CA VAL A 14 10.15 -2.89 14.82
C VAL A 14 11.59 -2.97 14.34
N ALA A 15 12.57 -2.77 15.22
CA ALA A 15 13.99 -2.69 14.89
C ALA A 15 14.64 -4.07 14.63
N SER A 16 14.32 -5.06 15.47
CA SER A 16 15.03 -6.35 15.54
C SER A 16 14.10 -7.55 15.45
N GLY A 17 12.81 -7.36 15.76
CA GLY A 17 11.88 -8.45 15.95
C GLY A 17 12.18 -9.26 17.22
N ARG A 18 11.59 -10.44 17.30
CA ARG A 18 11.80 -11.40 18.38
C ARG A 18 12.17 -12.76 17.80
N LYS A 19 13.46 -12.97 17.63
CA LYS A 19 14.01 -14.22 17.07
C LYS A 19 13.62 -15.44 17.93
N PRO A 20 13.46 -16.63 17.31
CA PRO A 20 13.63 -16.89 15.87
C PRO A 20 12.38 -16.57 15.03
N ASP A 21 11.19 -16.41 15.64
CA ASP A 21 9.91 -16.54 14.95
C ASP A 21 9.31 -15.22 14.48
N VAL A 22 9.69 -14.10 15.08
CA VAL A 22 9.15 -12.78 14.73
C VAL A 22 10.22 -11.92 14.06
N LEU A 23 10.10 -11.69 12.76
CA LEU A 23 10.95 -10.78 12.01
C LEU A 23 10.66 -9.32 12.40
N ALA A 24 11.68 -8.46 12.31
CA ALA A 24 11.52 -7.03 12.50
C ALA A 24 10.48 -6.43 11.55
N CYS A 25 9.47 -5.73 12.06
CA CYS A 25 8.47 -5.07 11.21
C CYS A 25 9.11 -4.07 10.23
N GLY A 26 10.13 -3.34 10.70
CA GLY A 26 10.89 -2.38 9.91
C GLY A 26 11.68 -3.00 8.76
N PHE A 27 11.90 -4.32 8.76
CA PHE A 27 12.56 -4.99 7.64
C PHE A 27 11.77 -4.86 6.33
N CYS A 28 10.44 -5.03 6.38
CA CYS A 28 9.56 -4.89 5.21
C CYS A 28 8.90 -3.52 5.13
N HIS A 29 8.43 -2.98 6.28
CA HIS A 29 7.69 -1.73 6.33
C HIS A 29 8.59 -0.49 6.46
N ARG A 30 9.91 -0.65 6.57
CA ARG A 30 10.92 0.39 6.79
C ARG A 30 10.80 1.05 8.18
N ALA A 31 11.82 1.83 8.56
CA ALA A 31 11.87 2.49 9.87
C ALA A 31 10.76 3.54 10.04
N ASP A 32 10.50 4.33 9.01
CA ASP A 32 9.48 5.38 8.98
C ASP A 32 8.14 4.94 8.35
N GLY A 33 7.96 3.64 8.15
CA GLY A 33 6.68 3.02 7.82
C GLY A 33 6.20 3.05 6.37
N PRO A 34 6.96 3.51 5.38
CA PRO A 34 6.43 3.71 4.02
C PRO A 34 6.20 2.43 3.21
N GLY A 35 6.78 1.33 3.64
CA GLY A 35 6.72 0.12 2.84
C GLY A 35 7.35 0.26 1.46
N GLY A 36 6.63 -0.13 0.44
CA GLY A 36 6.98 -0.06 -0.98
C GLY A 36 5.81 -0.54 -1.84
N PRO A 37 5.99 -0.66 -3.16
CA PRO A 37 4.95 -1.21 -4.03
C PRO A 37 4.47 -2.61 -3.60
N GLU A 38 5.35 -3.39 -2.99
CA GLU A 38 5.09 -4.75 -2.53
C GLU A 38 4.47 -4.83 -1.13
N ASN A 39 4.70 -3.84 -0.28
CA ASN A 39 4.32 -3.83 1.14
C ASN A 39 3.44 -2.62 1.48
N ALA A 40 2.60 -2.76 2.51
CA ALA A 40 1.78 -1.66 2.99
C ALA A 40 2.63 -0.52 3.56
N ASP A 41 2.27 0.71 3.22
CA ASP A 41 2.66 1.89 3.97
C ASP A 41 1.83 1.95 5.26
N LEU A 42 2.51 1.94 6.41
CA LEU A 42 1.91 1.94 7.74
C LEU A 42 1.95 3.31 8.42
N ALA A 43 2.73 4.26 7.88
CA ALA A 43 2.88 5.58 8.48
C ALA A 43 1.53 6.29 8.61
N GLY A 44 1.20 6.74 9.83
CA GLY A 44 -0.02 7.48 10.13
C GLY A 44 -1.33 6.70 10.00
N LEU A 45 -1.28 5.39 9.78
CA LEU A 45 -2.51 4.58 9.83
C LEU A 45 -3.05 4.52 11.26
N PRO A 46 -4.37 4.52 11.46
CA PRO A 46 -4.94 4.39 12.80
C PRO A 46 -4.45 3.12 13.50
N LYS A 47 -4.04 3.27 14.76
CA LYS A 47 -3.56 2.15 15.60
C LYS A 47 -4.53 0.97 15.60
N THR A 48 -5.81 1.24 15.80
CA THR A 48 -6.87 0.24 15.80
C THR A 48 -6.99 -0.50 14.47
N TYR A 49 -6.79 0.22 13.34
CA TYR A 49 -6.76 -0.39 12.02
C TYR A 49 -5.58 -1.36 11.88
N ILE A 50 -4.37 -0.97 12.29
CA ILE A 50 -3.19 -1.84 12.23
C ILE A 50 -3.41 -3.11 13.05
N ILE A 51 -3.91 -2.98 14.29
CA ILE A 51 -4.22 -4.11 15.17
C ILE A 51 -5.26 -5.03 14.52
N GLN A 52 -6.34 -4.48 13.96
CA GLN A 52 -7.36 -5.25 13.26
C GLN A 52 -6.79 -6.00 12.07
N GLN A 53 -5.93 -5.37 11.27
CA GLN A 53 -5.32 -6.03 10.12
C GLN A 53 -4.38 -7.17 10.51
N MET A 54 -3.64 -7.04 11.61
CA MET A 54 -2.83 -8.13 12.16
C MET A 54 -3.70 -9.30 12.64
N SER A 55 -4.81 -9.01 13.29
CA SER A 55 -5.81 -10.02 13.67
C SER A 55 -6.42 -10.72 12.45
N ASP A 56 -6.72 -9.97 11.37
CA ASP A 56 -7.26 -10.52 10.13
C ASP A 56 -6.27 -11.46 9.42
N PHE A 57 -4.98 -11.12 9.40
CA PHE A 57 -3.93 -12.02 8.91
C PHE A 57 -3.83 -13.28 9.77
N LYS A 58 -3.82 -13.14 11.11
CA LYS A 58 -3.73 -14.25 12.06
C LYS A 58 -4.89 -15.22 11.93
N ARG A 59 -6.11 -14.72 11.71
CA ARG A 59 -7.32 -15.52 11.49
C ARG A 59 -7.48 -16.02 10.05
N GLY A 60 -6.66 -15.57 9.11
CA GLY A 60 -6.76 -15.92 7.70
C GLY A 60 -7.96 -15.28 6.99
N THR A 61 -8.57 -14.23 7.58
CA THR A 61 -9.65 -13.44 6.96
C THR A 61 -9.12 -12.33 6.05
N ARG A 62 -7.80 -12.10 6.05
CA ARG A 62 -7.10 -11.27 5.08
C ARG A 62 -6.12 -12.12 4.29
N ARG A 63 -6.43 -12.33 3.01
CA ARG A 63 -5.65 -13.11 2.03
C ARG A 63 -5.41 -12.27 0.79
N THR A 64 -4.93 -12.89 -0.28
CA THR A 64 -4.78 -12.25 -1.60
C THR A 64 -5.40 -13.12 -2.68
N ALA A 65 -6.00 -12.46 -3.66
CA ALA A 65 -6.52 -13.10 -4.87
C ALA A 65 -5.38 -13.49 -5.85
N ALA A 66 -4.18 -12.91 -5.70
CA ALA A 66 -3.04 -13.22 -6.56
C ALA A 66 -2.31 -14.49 -6.10
N PRO A 67 -2.40 -15.60 -6.84
CA PRO A 67 -1.75 -16.87 -6.46
C PRO A 67 -0.23 -16.72 -6.33
N GLY A 68 0.35 -17.34 -5.32
CA GLY A 68 1.82 -17.38 -5.13
C GLY A 68 2.47 -16.06 -4.72
N ARG A 69 1.69 -15.02 -4.44
CA ARG A 69 2.24 -13.73 -4.05
C ARG A 69 2.87 -13.80 -2.65
N LEU A 70 4.19 -13.56 -2.59
CA LEU A 70 5.00 -13.77 -1.37
C LEU A 70 4.65 -12.82 -0.21
N PRO A 71 4.51 -11.48 -0.37
CA PRO A 71 4.33 -10.58 0.78
C PRO A 71 3.10 -10.87 1.64
N PRO A 72 1.88 -11.10 1.10
CA PRO A 72 0.73 -11.49 1.93
C PRO A 72 0.91 -12.84 2.61
N THR A 73 1.53 -13.81 1.93
CA THR A 73 1.82 -15.14 2.49
C THR A 73 2.76 -15.03 3.68
N LEU A 74 3.81 -14.20 3.58
CA LEU A 74 4.71 -13.92 4.70
C LEU A 74 3.97 -13.25 5.87
N MET A 75 3.10 -12.26 5.60
CA MET A 75 2.34 -11.61 6.67
C MET A 75 1.41 -12.57 7.41
N ILE A 76 0.76 -13.50 6.71
CA ILE A 76 -0.05 -14.55 7.33
C ILE A 76 0.82 -15.45 8.23
N GLY A 77 2.00 -15.84 7.77
CA GLY A 77 2.95 -16.64 8.55
C GLY A 77 3.46 -15.91 9.80
N LEU A 78 3.91 -14.67 9.62
CA LEU A 78 4.46 -13.82 10.69
C LEU A 78 3.41 -13.40 11.73
N SER A 79 2.13 -13.29 11.35
CA SER A 79 1.07 -12.93 12.29
C SER A 79 0.79 -14.00 13.34
N LYS A 80 1.16 -15.24 13.12
CA LYS A 80 0.88 -16.35 14.04
C LYS A 80 1.71 -16.32 15.33
N PRO A 81 3.06 -16.18 15.28
CA PRO A 81 3.90 -16.17 16.47
C PRO A 81 3.97 -14.81 17.18
N ILE A 82 3.49 -13.74 16.56
CA ILE A 82 3.54 -12.40 17.16
C ILE A 82 2.54 -12.28 18.30
N THR A 83 2.97 -11.69 19.43
CA THR A 83 2.07 -11.46 20.58
C THR A 83 1.22 -10.22 20.39
N ASP A 84 0.09 -10.14 21.11
CA ASP A 84 -0.77 -8.96 21.05
C ASP A 84 -0.03 -7.71 21.60
N ALA A 85 0.88 -7.88 22.56
CA ALA A 85 1.73 -6.80 23.08
C ALA A 85 2.72 -6.29 22.02
N ASP A 86 3.33 -7.17 21.22
CA ASP A 86 4.19 -6.77 20.10
C ASP A 86 3.40 -6.01 19.03
N VAL A 87 2.18 -6.49 18.72
CA VAL A 87 1.28 -5.83 17.75
C VAL A 87 0.88 -4.44 18.25
N GLU A 88 0.50 -4.33 19.53
CA GLU A 88 0.14 -3.07 20.17
C GLU A 88 1.29 -2.06 20.12
N THR A 89 2.50 -2.51 20.43
CA THR A 89 3.71 -1.70 20.39
C THR A 89 4.04 -1.22 18.97
N ALA A 90 4.02 -2.13 18.00
CA ALA A 90 4.26 -1.79 16.60
C ALA A 90 3.19 -0.85 16.04
N ALA A 91 1.91 -1.11 16.34
CA ALA A 91 0.80 -0.27 15.90
C ALA A 91 0.88 1.15 16.49
N THR A 92 1.24 1.27 17.78
CA THR A 92 1.47 2.57 18.43
C THR A 92 2.59 3.32 17.74
N TYR A 93 3.69 2.64 17.42
CA TYR A 93 4.83 3.25 16.72
C TYR A 93 4.42 3.74 15.33
N PHE A 94 3.91 2.87 14.46
CA PHE A 94 3.59 3.25 13.08
C PHE A 94 2.47 4.29 12.98
N SER A 95 1.50 4.27 13.89
CA SER A 95 0.44 5.27 13.91
C SER A 95 0.93 6.67 14.31
N SER A 96 2.04 6.78 15.04
CA SER A 96 2.64 8.06 15.42
C SER A 96 3.45 8.72 14.30
N LEU A 97 3.77 7.98 13.25
CA LEU A 97 4.59 8.47 12.15
C LEU A 97 3.78 9.36 11.19
N ARG A 98 4.47 10.29 10.54
CA ARG A 98 3.88 11.13 9.50
C ARG A 98 4.12 10.52 8.12
N PRO A 99 3.07 10.26 7.34
CA PRO A 99 3.26 9.83 5.96
C PRO A 99 3.94 10.93 5.13
N ARG A 100 4.70 10.53 4.12
CA ARG A 100 5.41 11.45 3.23
C ARG A 100 5.05 11.15 1.78
N LYS A 101 4.97 12.20 0.95
CA LYS A 101 4.82 12.03 -0.49
C LYS A 101 6.10 11.46 -1.07
N ARG A 102 5.97 10.30 -1.75
CA ARG A 102 7.10 9.59 -2.35
C ARG A 102 6.80 8.98 -3.70
N ILE A 103 5.60 9.21 -4.19
CA ILE A 103 5.14 8.65 -5.45
C ILE A 103 4.81 9.81 -6.38
N GLN A 104 5.46 9.84 -7.53
CA GLN A 104 5.09 10.67 -8.66
C GLN A 104 4.25 9.80 -9.62
N VAL A 105 3.02 10.19 -9.89
CA VAL A 105 2.17 9.51 -10.87
C VAL A 105 2.34 10.16 -12.23
N VAL A 106 2.61 9.33 -13.25
CA VAL A 106 2.81 9.76 -14.63
C VAL A 106 1.86 8.99 -15.53
N GLU A 107 0.97 9.71 -16.22
CA GLU A 107 0.13 9.12 -17.28
C GLU A 107 0.95 8.97 -18.54
N SER A 108 0.99 7.75 -19.10
CA SER A 108 1.78 7.45 -20.29
C SER A 108 1.29 6.18 -21.00
N ASP A 109 1.45 6.13 -22.31
CA ASP A 109 1.21 4.93 -23.11
C ASP A 109 2.42 3.98 -23.12
N SER A 110 3.59 4.47 -22.74
CA SER A 110 4.84 3.71 -22.71
C SER A 110 5.67 4.04 -21.49
N ILE A 111 6.50 3.09 -21.08
CA ILE A 111 7.40 3.19 -19.91
C ILE A 111 8.84 2.84 -20.34
N PRO A 112 9.86 3.22 -19.57
CA PRO A 112 11.18 2.63 -19.72
C PRO A 112 11.08 1.11 -19.70
N LYS A 113 11.88 0.44 -20.51
CA LYS A 113 11.95 -1.03 -20.51
C LYS A 113 12.32 -1.54 -19.13
N THR A 114 11.55 -2.52 -18.61
CA THR A 114 11.65 -2.98 -17.23
C THR A 114 12.06 -4.44 -17.12
N TYR A 115 12.57 -4.79 -15.94
CA TYR A 115 12.77 -6.16 -15.49
C TYR A 115 12.34 -6.31 -14.03
N ILE A 116 12.19 -7.53 -13.55
CA ILE A 116 11.84 -7.80 -12.15
C ILE A 116 13.12 -7.84 -11.31
N ALA A 117 13.28 -6.86 -10.42
CA ALA A 117 14.33 -6.81 -9.40
C ALA A 117 13.72 -7.24 -8.05
N GLY A 118 13.93 -8.50 -7.67
CA GLY A 118 13.34 -9.05 -6.46
C GLY A 118 11.81 -9.01 -6.48
N LEU A 119 11.20 -8.05 -5.78
CA LEU A 119 9.73 -7.92 -5.66
C LEU A 119 9.19 -6.65 -6.35
N VAL A 120 10.03 -5.90 -7.08
CA VAL A 120 9.66 -4.66 -7.75
C VAL A 120 10.08 -4.66 -9.21
N TRP A 121 9.47 -3.79 -9.99
CA TRP A 121 9.92 -3.47 -11.34
C TRP A 121 11.09 -2.48 -11.26
N ALA A 122 12.11 -2.68 -12.08
CA ALA A 122 13.25 -1.77 -12.21
C ALA A 122 13.51 -1.48 -13.68
N GLU A 123 14.04 -0.29 -13.96
CA GLU A 123 14.44 0.11 -15.31
C GLU A 123 15.71 -0.65 -15.76
N VAL A 124 15.72 -1.11 -17.01
CA VAL A 124 16.91 -1.76 -17.61
C VAL A 124 18.06 -0.77 -17.83
N GLY A 125 17.75 0.52 -17.98
CA GLY A 125 18.75 1.57 -18.23
C GLY A 125 19.28 1.62 -19.65
N SER A 126 18.64 0.92 -20.60
CA SER A 126 19.05 0.91 -22.03
C SER A 126 18.57 2.13 -22.82
N GLY A 127 17.67 2.94 -22.25
CA GLY A 127 16.94 4.00 -22.98
C GLY A 127 15.79 3.48 -23.85
N GLU A 128 15.62 2.16 -23.97
CA GLU A 128 14.47 1.56 -24.66
C GLU A 128 13.19 1.74 -23.86
N ARG A 129 12.07 1.76 -24.58
CA ARG A 129 10.74 1.85 -24.00
C ARG A 129 9.88 0.65 -24.37
N GLU A 130 8.90 0.33 -23.55
CA GLU A 130 7.90 -0.71 -23.78
C GLU A 130 6.48 -0.15 -23.59
N PRO A 131 5.44 -0.74 -24.23
CA PRO A 131 4.07 -0.33 -24.02
C PRO A 131 3.65 -0.55 -22.56
N LEU A 132 2.95 0.43 -21.97
CA LEU A 132 2.38 0.27 -20.63
C LEU A 132 1.14 -0.66 -20.64
N GLY A 133 0.25 -0.51 -21.63
CA GLY A 133 -1.05 -1.19 -21.64
C GLY A 133 -1.89 -0.83 -20.42
N ASP A 134 -2.79 -1.72 -20.02
CA ASP A 134 -3.68 -1.53 -18.86
C ASP A 134 -3.00 -1.97 -17.55
N ARG A 135 -1.84 -1.38 -17.25
CA ARG A 135 -1.04 -1.75 -16.06
C ARG A 135 -0.74 -0.52 -15.19
N ILE A 136 -0.46 -0.79 -13.93
CA ILE A 136 0.26 0.13 -13.04
C ILE A 136 1.68 -0.41 -12.89
N ILE A 137 2.68 0.39 -13.22
CA ILE A 137 4.10 0.02 -13.03
C ILE A 137 4.77 1.07 -12.17
N GLU A 138 5.17 0.67 -10.96
CA GLU A 138 5.94 1.51 -10.04
C GLU A 138 7.41 1.13 -10.13
N ILE A 139 8.25 2.10 -10.48
CA ILE A 139 9.70 1.95 -10.61
C ILE A 139 10.36 2.80 -9.52
N PRO A 140 11.28 2.26 -8.71
CA PRO A 140 12.07 3.08 -7.81
C PRO A 140 12.96 4.04 -8.61
N ASP A 141 13.00 5.32 -8.23
CA ASP A 141 13.83 6.32 -8.90
C ASP A 141 15.33 6.04 -8.71
N ASP A 142 15.67 5.33 -7.64
CA ASP A 142 17.01 4.80 -7.36
C ASP A 142 16.89 3.39 -6.79
N LEU A 143 17.19 2.38 -7.62
CA LEU A 143 17.08 0.97 -7.24
C LEU A 143 18.04 0.61 -6.09
N ILE A 144 19.26 1.15 -6.11
CA ILE A 144 20.27 0.84 -5.07
C ILE A 144 19.80 1.36 -3.71
N ARG A 145 19.28 2.59 -3.66
CA ARG A 145 18.67 3.13 -2.43
C ARG A 145 17.52 2.26 -1.95
N PHE A 146 16.64 1.88 -2.85
CA PHE A 146 15.49 1.04 -2.51
C PHE A 146 15.93 -0.32 -1.96
N GLU A 147 16.86 -1.02 -2.62
CA GLU A 147 17.41 -2.31 -2.18
C GLU A 147 18.17 -2.19 -0.86
N SER A 148 18.85 -1.07 -0.64
CA SER A 148 19.52 -0.74 0.62
C SER A 148 18.55 -0.40 1.75
N ARG A 149 17.25 -0.47 1.52
CA ARG A 149 16.20 -0.19 2.50
C ARG A 149 16.16 1.27 3.00
N ASP A 150 16.64 2.23 2.19
CA ASP A 150 16.52 3.64 2.51
C ASP A 150 15.05 4.06 2.53
N PRO A 151 14.50 4.52 3.67
CA PRO A 151 13.10 4.92 3.78
C PRO A 151 12.76 6.17 2.98
N ARG A 152 13.73 6.96 2.54
CA ARG A 152 13.55 8.12 1.66
C ARG A 152 13.48 7.76 0.17
N SER A 153 13.43 6.46 -0.19
CA SER A 153 13.26 6.03 -1.57
C SER A 153 11.97 6.57 -2.16
N THR A 154 12.04 7.10 -3.37
CA THR A 154 10.90 7.60 -4.15
C THR A 154 10.62 6.70 -5.34
N PHE A 155 9.43 6.86 -5.93
CA PHE A 155 8.96 6.02 -7.02
C PHE A 155 8.26 6.85 -8.08
N THR A 156 8.47 6.49 -9.34
CA THR A 156 7.63 6.92 -10.44
C THR A 156 6.62 5.81 -10.76
N ALA A 157 5.32 6.13 -10.62
CA ALA A 157 4.22 5.23 -10.93
C ALA A 157 3.62 5.60 -12.29
N TYR A 158 3.83 4.75 -13.29
CA TYR A 158 3.24 4.90 -14.60
C TYR A 158 1.85 4.27 -14.63
N VAL A 159 0.89 5.03 -15.18
CA VAL A 159 -0.51 4.65 -15.31
C VAL A 159 -1.02 5.01 -16.70
N PRO A 160 -2.06 4.34 -17.23
CA PRO A 160 -2.65 4.69 -18.53
C PRO A 160 -3.17 6.13 -18.58
N VAL A 161 -3.09 6.74 -19.75
CA VAL A 161 -3.63 8.09 -20.01
C VAL A 161 -5.12 8.16 -19.70
N GLY A 162 -5.56 9.22 -19.00
CA GLY A 162 -6.95 9.41 -18.55
C GLY A 162 -7.27 8.77 -17.19
N SER A 163 -6.32 8.04 -16.57
CA SER A 163 -6.52 7.40 -15.26
C SER A 163 -6.81 8.40 -14.16
N LEU A 164 -6.13 9.55 -14.15
CA LEU A 164 -6.31 10.56 -13.10
C LEU A 164 -7.69 11.22 -13.16
N GLU A 165 -8.16 11.57 -14.36
CA GLU A 165 -9.50 12.15 -14.55
C GLU A 165 -10.59 11.15 -14.15
N LYS A 166 -10.53 9.93 -14.69
CA LYS A 166 -11.48 8.86 -14.39
C LYS A 166 -11.48 8.52 -12.90
N GLY A 167 -10.29 8.37 -12.31
CA GLY A 167 -10.12 8.09 -10.88
C GLY A 167 -10.68 9.21 -10.01
N GLY A 168 -10.42 10.46 -10.36
CA GLY A 168 -10.98 11.64 -9.69
C GLY A 168 -12.51 11.64 -9.70
N ALA A 169 -13.15 11.33 -10.83
CA ALA A 169 -14.60 11.23 -10.94
C ALA A 169 -15.17 10.09 -10.06
N LEU A 170 -14.51 8.92 -10.02
CA LEU A 170 -14.92 7.80 -9.18
C LEU A 170 -14.77 8.13 -7.69
N VAL A 171 -13.62 8.64 -7.27
CA VAL A 171 -13.30 8.91 -5.86
C VAL A 171 -14.15 10.03 -5.27
N THR A 172 -14.36 11.13 -6.04
CA THR A 172 -15.00 12.34 -5.52
C THR A 172 -16.48 12.40 -5.78
N LYS A 173 -16.99 11.71 -6.83
CA LYS A 173 -18.41 11.78 -7.27
C LYS A 173 -19.11 10.43 -7.33
N GLY A 174 -18.41 9.33 -7.02
CA GLY A 174 -18.97 7.98 -7.10
C GLY A 174 -19.21 7.46 -8.52
N GLY A 175 -18.61 8.08 -9.55
CA GLY A 175 -18.63 7.59 -10.92
C GLY A 175 -20.05 7.34 -11.47
N ALA A 176 -20.96 8.32 -11.33
CA ALA A 176 -22.36 8.23 -11.74
C ALA A 176 -23.11 7.02 -11.10
N GLY A 177 -22.80 6.69 -9.86
CA GLY A 177 -23.47 5.63 -9.11
C GLY A 177 -22.79 4.25 -9.19
N LYS A 178 -21.62 4.14 -9.81
CA LYS A 178 -20.84 2.89 -9.79
C LYS A 178 -20.34 2.53 -8.40
N THR A 179 -20.02 3.56 -7.60
CA THR A 179 -19.51 3.42 -6.24
C THR A 179 -19.99 4.59 -5.37
N VAL A 180 -19.53 4.65 -4.12
CA VAL A 180 -19.76 5.78 -3.23
C VAL A 180 -18.53 6.69 -3.18
N GLN A 181 -18.71 7.95 -2.82
CA GLN A 181 -17.60 8.87 -2.61
C GLN A 181 -16.69 8.35 -1.49
N CYS A 182 -15.40 8.20 -1.76
CA CYS A 182 -14.46 7.63 -0.80
C CYS A 182 -14.32 8.48 0.48
N ALA A 183 -14.47 9.80 0.35
CA ALA A 183 -14.43 10.74 1.47
C ALA A 183 -15.54 10.50 2.52
N THR A 184 -16.65 9.87 2.16
CA THR A 184 -17.74 9.52 3.10
C THR A 184 -17.23 8.71 4.29
N CYS A 185 -16.26 7.83 4.06
CA CYS A 185 -15.67 6.97 5.09
C CYS A 185 -14.22 7.32 5.41
N HIS A 186 -13.42 7.66 4.39
CA HIS A 186 -11.99 7.89 4.55
C HIS A 186 -11.60 9.34 4.91
N GLY A 187 -12.59 10.18 5.24
CA GLY A 187 -12.40 11.59 5.59
C GLY A 187 -12.36 12.53 4.38
N PRO A 188 -12.63 13.83 4.56
CA PRO A 188 -12.79 14.79 3.48
C PRO A 188 -11.53 14.97 2.63
N ASP A 189 -10.37 14.78 3.22
CA ASP A 189 -9.05 14.85 2.59
C ASP A 189 -8.47 13.45 2.27
N LEU A 190 -9.24 12.39 2.50
CA LEU A 190 -8.84 10.99 2.30
C LEU A 190 -7.66 10.52 3.18
N LYS A 191 -7.36 11.27 4.24
CA LYS A 191 -6.26 10.99 5.20
C LYS A 191 -6.69 10.13 6.38
N GLY A 192 -7.94 9.66 6.36
CA GLY A 192 -8.52 8.79 7.38
C GLY A 192 -9.55 9.51 8.25
N LEU A 193 -10.41 8.72 8.90
CA LEU A 193 -11.42 9.19 9.82
C LEU A 193 -11.63 8.17 10.94
N GLY A 194 -11.26 8.52 12.15
CA GLY A 194 -11.36 7.61 13.31
C GLY A 194 -10.56 6.31 13.06
N PRO A 195 -11.21 5.12 13.12
CA PRO A 195 -10.54 3.85 12.86
C PRO A 195 -10.30 3.55 11.37
N LEU A 196 -10.83 4.35 10.46
CA LEU A 196 -10.73 4.11 9.03
C LEU A 196 -9.42 4.69 8.47
N PRO A 197 -8.70 3.93 7.60
CA PRO A 197 -7.36 4.31 7.17
C PRO A 197 -7.37 5.48 6.19
N GLY A 198 -6.30 6.28 6.23
CA GLY A 198 -5.95 7.19 5.14
C GLY A 198 -5.56 6.42 3.87
N ILE A 199 -6.06 6.89 2.73
CA ILE A 199 -5.84 6.27 1.42
C ILE A 199 -5.15 7.20 0.43
N ALA A 200 -5.04 8.50 0.72
CA ALA A 200 -4.30 9.46 -0.09
C ALA A 200 -2.79 9.17 -0.08
N GLY A 201 -2.11 9.35 -1.20
CA GLY A 201 -0.66 9.23 -1.35
C GLY A 201 -0.10 7.82 -1.19
N ARG A 202 -0.94 6.78 -1.17
CA ARG A 202 -0.52 5.37 -1.02
C ARG A 202 -0.11 4.79 -2.37
N SER A 203 0.77 3.78 -2.36
CA SER A 203 1.19 3.04 -3.56
C SER A 203 -0.01 2.61 -4.41
N PRO A 204 -0.08 2.99 -5.70
CA PRO A 204 -1.22 2.63 -6.54
C PRO A 204 -1.30 1.12 -6.79
N SER A 205 -0.16 0.42 -6.91
CA SER A 205 -0.15 -1.04 -7.00
C SER A 205 -0.69 -1.69 -5.73
N TYR A 206 -0.39 -1.11 -4.55
CA TYR A 206 -0.93 -1.61 -3.30
C TYR A 206 -2.45 -1.36 -3.23
N VAL A 207 -2.91 -0.13 -3.51
CA VAL A 207 -4.34 0.24 -3.47
C VAL A 207 -5.14 -0.63 -4.43
N PHE A 208 -4.69 -0.78 -5.69
CA PHE A 208 -5.35 -1.64 -6.67
C PHE A 208 -5.57 -3.06 -6.12
N ARG A 209 -4.53 -3.68 -5.56
CA ARG A 209 -4.63 -5.03 -5.00
C ARG A 209 -5.61 -5.10 -3.82
N GLN A 210 -5.71 -4.06 -3.00
CA GLN A 210 -6.67 -4.06 -1.90
C GLN A 210 -8.12 -3.99 -2.42
N LEU A 211 -8.41 -3.14 -3.41
CA LEU A 211 -9.72 -3.06 -4.04
C LEU A 211 -10.08 -4.40 -4.69
N TYR A 212 -9.13 -4.99 -5.40
CA TYR A 212 -9.28 -6.30 -6.04
C TYR A 212 -9.54 -7.43 -5.02
N ASP A 213 -8.77 -7.47 -3.93
CA ASP A 213 -8.94 -8.47 -2.86
C ASP A 213 -10.30 -8.34 -2.16
N PHE A 214 -10.84 -7.13 -1.98
CA PHE A 214 -12.20 -6.93 -1.47
C PHE A 214 -13.26 -7.43 -2.46
N GLY A 215 -13.14 -7.09 -3.74
CA GLY A 215 -14.10 -7.49 -4.78
C GLY A 215 -14.14 -9.00 -5.03
N HIS A 216 -13.05 -9.73 -4.68
CA HIS A 216 -12.95 -11.18 -4.87
C HIS A 216 -13.06 -11.97 -3.55
N GLY A 217 -13.49 -11.34 -2.46
CA GLY A 217 -13.75 -12.03 -1.19
C GLY A 217 -12.49 -12.58 -0.50
N HIS A 218 -11.32 -12.01 -0.78
CA HIS A 218 -10.05 -12.37 -0.13
C HIS A 218 -9.76 -11.53 1.12
N ARG A 219 -10.55 -10.49 1.35
CA ARG A 219 -10.58 -9.71 2.58
C ARG A 219 -12.00 -9.82 3.16
N THR A 220 -12.14 -10.58 4.25
CA THR A 220 -13.42 -10.92 4.90
C THR A 220 -13.42 -10.62 6.40
N GLY A 221 -12.47 -9.79 6.88
CA GLY A 221 -12.44 -9.33 8.26
C GLY A 221 -13.65 -8.47 8.62
N GLU A 222 -13.78 -8.10 9.89
CA GLU A 222 -14.98 -7.47 10.47
C GLU A 222 -15.51 -6.26 9.68
N TRP A 223 -14.61 -5.39 9.20
CA TRP A 223 -15.00 -4.16 8.46
C TRP A 223 -14.99 -4.34 6.93
N SER A 224 -14.56 -5.51 6.46
CA SER A 224 -14.44 -5.80 5.03
C SER A 224 -15.77 -5.75 4.25
N PRO A 225 -16.93 -6.14 4.83
CA PRO A 225 -18.21 -6.06 4.12
C PRO A 225 -18.56 -4.65 3.62
N LEU A 226 -18.15 -3.60 4.35
CA LEU A 226 -18.37 -2.22 3.90
C LEU A 226 -17.61 -1.92 2.60
N MET A 227 -16.32 -2.28 2.55
CA MET A 227 -15.52 -2.08 1.35
C MET A 227 -15.91 -3.01 0.20
N ALA A 228 -16.37 -4.24 0.49
CA ALA A 228 -16.86 -5.16 -0.53
C ALA A 228 -18.05 -4.55 -1.31
N GLN A 229 -18.97 -3.87 -0.62
CA GLN A 229 -20.08 -3.16 -1.27
C GLN A 229 -19.60 -2.00 -2.16
N VAL A 230 -18.59 -1.25 -1.71
CA VAL A 230 -18.01 -0.13 -2.45
C VAL A 230 -17.40 -0.56 -3.78
N VAL A 231 -16.75 -1.73 -3.81
CA VAL A 231 -16.04 -2.23 -5.00
C VAL A 231 -16.89 -3.14 -5.90
N ASN A 232 -18.09 -3.50 -5.49
CA ASN A 232 -18.91 -4.52 -6.16
C ASN A 232 -19.20 -4.25 -7.65
N ASN A 233 -19.34 -2.99 -8.03
CA ASN A 233 -19.63 -2.59 -9.41
C ASN A 233 -18.42 -1.99 -10.15
N LEU A 234 -17.22 -2.05 -9.54
CA LEU A 234 -15.98 -1.57 -10.14
C LEU A 234 -15.35 -2.66 -10.99
N ASP A 235 -15.00 -2.35 -12.21
CA ASP A 235 -14.12 -3.18 -13.03
C ASP A 235 -12.64 -2.90 -12.72
N GLN A 236 -11.74 -3.68 -13.31
CA GLN A 236 -10.29 -3.51 -13.06
C GLN A 236 -9.77 -2.15 -13.51
N ASN A 237 -10.32 -1.59 -14.61
CA ASN A 237 -9.93 -0.27 -15.11
C ASN A 237 -10.42 0.85 -14.18
N ASP A 238 -11.56 0.67 -13.50
CA ASP A 238 -12.03 1.59 -12.46
C ASP A 238 -11.11 1.54 -11.23
N MET A 239 -10.76 0.32 -10.78
CA MET A 239 -9.86 0.12 -9.64
C MET A 239 -8.45 0.69 -9.91
N LEU A 240 -7.96 0.54 -11.16
CA LEU A 240 -6.71 1.12 -11.61
C LEU A 240 -6.76 2.66 -11.55
N ALA A 241 -7.82 3.25 -12.11
CA ALA A 241 -7.99 4.69 -12.13
C ALA A 241 -8.11 5.28 -10.71
N ILE A 242 -8.90 4.63 -9.82
CA ILE A 242 -8.99 5.00 -8.41
C ILE A 242 -7.60 4.98 -7.76
N ALA A 243 -6.85 3.89 -7.96
CA ALA A 243 -5.52 3.72 -7.37
C ALA A 243 -4.53 4.80 -7.88
N ALA A 244 -4.56 5.11 -9.17
CA ALA A 244 -3.76 6.16 -9.77
C ALA A 244 -4.05 7.55 -9.17
N TYR A 245 -5.35 7.89 -9.09
CA TYR A 245 -5.77 9.17 -8.52
C TYR A 245 -5.39 9.30 -7.04
N LEU A 246 -5.66 8.28 -6.22
CA LEU A 246 -5.32 8.30 -4.80
C LEU A 246 -3.81 8.46 -4.58
N ALA A 247 -2.98 7.82 -5.40
CA ALA A 247 -1.53 7.93 -5.32
C ALA A 247 -1.00 9.32 -5.70
N SER A 248 -1.71 10.07 -6.54
CA SER A 248 -1.33 11.43 -6.95
C SER A 248 -1.54 12.48 -5.85
N LEU A 249 -2.39 12.17 -4.86
CA LEU A 249 -2.69 13.06 -3.74
C LEU A 249 -1.56 13.15 -2.72
N ASP A 250 -1.58 14.20 -1.90
CA ASP A 250 -0.67 14.31 -0.75
C ASP A 250 -1.18 13.45 0.42
N PRO A 251 -0.32 12.60 1.01
CA PRO A 251 -0.69 11.72 2.10
C PRO A 251 -0.98 12.44 3.42
#